data_aa2ba969e70e6425e23f0c7ae5854ddf
#
_entry.id   aa2ba969e70e6425e23f0c7ae5854ddf
#
_cell.length_a   1.000
_cell.length_b   1.000
_cell.length_c   1.000
_cell.angle_alpha   90.00
_cell.angle_beta   90.00
_cell.angle_gamma   90.00
#
_symmetry.space_group_name_H-M   'P 1'
#
loop_
_entity.id
_entity.type
_entity.pdbx_description
1 polymer ?
#
loop_
_entity_poly.entity_id
_entity_poly.type
_entity_poly.pdbx_seq_one_letter_code
_entity_poly.pdbx_strand_id
1 'polypeptide(L)'
;LHLSIRRQRQMCIRDSRNYFKSKENNDEENTVAVVNILGPIIDGYQTSDAASGDNISALFDKALKNDQIKAMVVRVNTPGGSVFASELIRDALIRVKEKNIPIVTSMGGVAASGGYWVAASTDNIFAEDLTITGSIGVASVIFNAEGTFNKIGLNEDGVSSSVFSDTYRGIYSKRPDERLINLNKIIIQNIYDKFINLVSEGRNISIEDVNKLAKGQVWIGKDALKFNLIDEIGSVSYTHLTLPTNREV
;
A
#
# COMPACT_ATOMS: atom_id res chain seq x y z
N LEU A 1 -30.59 7.25 7.46
CA LEU A 1 -29.56 6.57 6.65
C LEU A 1 -28.12 6.90 7.12
N HIS A 2 -27.79 8.17 7.41
CA HIS A 2 -26.43 8.57 7.83
C HIS A 2 -25.98 8.00 9.20
N LEU A 3 -26.89 7.76 10.13
CA LEU A 3 -26.62 7.19 11.45
C LEU A 3 -26.30 5.68 11.40
N SER A 4 -26.89 4.95 10.46
CA SER A 4 -26.67 3.50 10.31
C SER A 4 -25.29 3.21 9.72
N ILE A 5 -24.82 4.02 8.77
CA ILE A 5 -23.49 3.89 8.14
C ILE A 5 -22.38 4.23 9.14
N ARG A 6 -22.56 5.23 10.02
CA ARG A 6 -21.61 5.52 11.10
C ARG A 6 -21.54 4.38 12.14
N ARG A 7 -22.67 3.78 12.51
CA ARG A 7 -22.70 2.63 13.42
C ARG A 7 -22.04 1.39 12.80
N GLN A 8 -22.23 1.13 11.52
CA GLN A 8 -21.62 0.02 10.82
C GLN A 8 -20.10 0.19 10.69
N ARG A 9 -19.61 1.40 10.38
CA ARG A 9 -18.16 1.70 10.42
C ARG A 9 -17.53 1.56 11.81
N GLN A 10 -18.23 2.03 12.85
CA GLN A 10 -17.76 1.88 14.24
C GLN A 10 -17.80 0.42 14.72
N MET A 11 -18.75 -0.40 14.28
CA MET A 11 -18.79 -1.82 14.56
C MET A 11 -17.62 -2.56 13.91
N CYS A 12 -17.33 -2.32 12.62
CA CYS A 12 -16.18 -2.97 11.95
C CYS A 12 -14.84 -2.63 12.60
N ILE A 13 -14.63 -1.38 13.04
CA ILE A 13 -13.41 -0.96 13.75
C ILE A 13 -13.35 -1.52 15.17
N ARG A 14 -14.49 -1.64 15.86
CA ARG A 14 -14.59 -2.22 17.20
C ARG A 14 -14.38 -3.73 17.17
N ASP A 15 -14.94 -4.41 16.18
CA ASP A 15 -14.86 -5.87 16.06
C ASP A 15 -13.43 -6.32 15.73
N SER A 16 -12.70 -5.59 14.87
CA SER A 16 -11.29 -5.92 14.63
C SER A 16 -10.41 -5.71 15.88
N ARG A 17 -10.63 -4.64 16.67
CA ARG A 17 -9.90 -4.44 17.93
C ARG A 17 -10.27 -5.44 19.01
N ASN A 18 -11.55 -5.86 19.09
CA ASN A 18 -12.02 -6.85 20.06
C ASN A 18 -11.69 -8.28 19.63
N TYR A 19 -11.66 -8.57 18.32
CA TYR A 19 -11.25 -9.87 17.80
C TYR A 19 -9.82 -10.23 18.20
N PHE A 20 -8.90 -9.26 18.16
CA PHE A 20 -7.53 -9.46 18.64
C PHE A 20 -7.42 -9.59 20.18
N LYS A 21 -8.34 -8.96 20.94
CA LYS A 21 -8.37 -9.09 22.41
C LYS A 21 -9.03 -10.37 22.93
N SER A 22 -9.98 -10.93 22.17
CA SER A 22 -10.75 -12.10 22.62
C SER A 22 -10.09 -13.45 22.34
N LYS A 23 -8.99 -13.49 21.55
CA LYS A 23 -8.30 -14.74 21.19
C LYS A 23 -6.92 -14.93 21.85
N GLU A 24 -6.62 -14.22 22.93
CA GLU A 24 -5.40 -14.49 23.71
C GLU A 24 -5.43 -15.83 24.49
N ASN A 25 -6.52 -16.60 24.44
CA ASN A 25 -6.72 -17.81 25.23
C ASN A 25 -7.31 -19.00 24.47
N ASN A 26 -6.89 -19.25 23.22
CA ASN A 26 -7.21 -20.54 22.61
C ASN A 26 -5.91 -21.22 22.17
N ASP A 27 -5.67 -22.43 22.68
CA ASP A 27 -4.65 -23.41 22.27
C ASP A 27 -4.92 -23.94 20.83
N GLU A 28 -5.23 -23.08 19.87
CA GLU A 28 -5.36 -23.47 18.47
C GLU A 28 -3.97 -23.61 17.89
N GLU A 29 -3.58 -24.83 17.55
CA GLU A 29 -2.26 -25.17 16.98
C GLU A 29 -1.96 -24.48 15.65
N ASN A 30 -2.99 -23.98 14.94
CA ASN A 30 -2.85 -23.31 13.64
C ASN A 30 -3.68 -22.02 13.59
N THR A 31 -3.03 -20.90 13.32
CA THR A 31 -3.67 -19.58 13.29
C THR A 31 -3.46 -18.90 11.93
N VAL A 32 -4.49 -18.21 11.43
CA VAL A 32 -4.39 -17.31 10.29
C VAL A 32 -4.30 -15.88 10.82
N ALA A 33 -3.21 -15.18 10.49
CA ALA A 33 -3.07 -13.78 10.84
C ALA A 33 -3.76 -12.89 9.81
N VAL A 34 -4.48 -11.85 10.26
CA VAL A 34 -5.08 -10.85 9.39
C VAL A 34 -4.41 -9.50 9.64
N VAL A 35 -3.76 -8.95 8.63
CA VAL A 35 -3.14 -7.63 8.66
C VAL A 35 -3.98 -6.68 7.81
N ASN A 36 -4.40 -5.55 8.40
CA ASN A 36 -5.23 -4.56 7.73
C ASN A 36 -4.39 -3.37 7.27
N ILE A 37 -4.48 -3.02 5.97
CA ILE A 37 -3.93 -1.80 5.36
C ILE A 37 -5.10 -0.91 4.97
N LEU A 38 -5.46 0.03 5.83
CA LEU A 38 -6.66 0.85 5.72
C LEU A 38 -6.33 2.34 5.67
N GLY A 39 -6.94 3.07 4.72
CA GLY A 39 -6.72 4.50 4.53
C GLY A 39 -5.43 4.82 3.78
N PRO A 40 -5.02 6.10 3.67
CA PRO A 40 -3.80 6.50 2.96
C PRO A 40 -2.55 5.87 3.59
N ILE A 41 -1.62 5.42 2.75
CA ILE A 41 -0.31 4.90 3.21
C ILE A 41 0.62 6.08 3.48
N ILE A 42 1.17 6.16 4.69
CA ILE A 42 1.99 7.27 5.16
C ILE A 42 3.27 6.78 5.84
N ASP A 43 4.27 7.64 5.86
CA ASP A 43 5.54 7.38 6.54
C ASP A 43 5.42 7.57 8.06
N GLY A 44 6.32 6.92 8.79
CA GLY A 44 6.47 7.04 10.24
C GLY A 44 5.37 6.32 11.03
N TYR A 45 5.44 6.45 12.37
CA TYR A 45 4.45 5.90 13.29
C TYR A 45 3.25 6.83 13.41
N GLN A 46 2.05 6.29 13.26
CA GLN A 46 0.80 7.03 13.38
C GLN A 46 -0.23 6.25 14.20
N THR A 47 -1.12 6.98 14.87
CA THR A 47 -2.24 6.42 15.65
C THR A 47 -3.61 6.73 15.05
N SER A 48 -3.65 7.44 13.93
CA SER A 48 -4.87 7.89 13.24
C SER A 48 -5.34 6.93 12.14
N ASP A 49 -6.38 7.31 11.41
CA ASP A 49 -7.05 6.51 10.37
C ASP A 49 -6.23 6.35 9.06
N ALA A 50 -4.91 6.19 9.17
CA ALA A 50 -3.99 6.00 8.06
C ALA A 50 -3.19 4.71 8.22
N ALA A 51 -2.77 4.14 7.09
CA ALA A 51 -1.91 2.97 7.03
C ALA A 51 -0.44 3.42 7.18
N SER A 52 0.07 3.42 8.41
CA SER A 52 1.48 3.74 8.68
C SER A 52 2.39 2.58 8.27
N GLY A 53 3.42 2.87 7.46
CA GLY A 53 4.40 1.89 7.02
C GLY A 53 5.09 1.19 8.19
N ASP A 54 5.53 1.95 9.18
CA ASP A 54 6.23 1.43 10.36
C ASP A 54 5.34 0.55 11.24
N ASN A 55 4.09 0.99 11.48
CA ASN A 55 3.15 0.21 12.28
C ASN A 55 2.80 -1.13 11.62
N ILE A 56 2.54 -1.11 10.31
CA ILE A 56 2.15 -2.31 9.57
C ILE A 56 3.35 -3.25 9.42
N SER A 57 4.54 -2.74 9.11
CA SER A 57 5.77 -3.53 9.08
C SER A 57 6.01 -4.24 10.43
N ALA A 58 5.83 -3.52 11.55
CA ALA A 58 5.96 -4.11 12.88
C ALA A 58 4.93 -5.22 13.17
N LEU A 59 3.72 -5.16 12.57
CA LEU A 59 2.72 -6.24 12.67
C LEU A 59 3.20 -7.50 11.96
N PHE A 60 3.78 -7.39 10.76
CA PHE A 60 4.39 -8.53 10.08
C PHE A 60 5.56 -9.12 10.87
N ASP A 61 6.43 -8.27 11.42
CA ASP A 61 7.55 -8.72 12.25
C ASP A 61 7.08 -9.40 13.56
N LYS A 62 5.96 -8.95 14.13
CA LYS A 62 5.32 -9.62 15.27
C LYS A 62 4.76 -10.99 14.87
N ALA A 63 4.12 -11.07 13.70
CA ALA A 63 3.58 -12.32 13.17
C ALA A 63 4.69 -13.36 12.93
N LEU A 64 5.85 -12.94 12.42
CA LEU A 64 7.01 -13.80 12.21
C LEU A 64 7.57 -14.47 13.48
N LYS A 65 7.29 -13.90 14.65
CA LYS A 65 7.73 -14.43 15.96
C LYS A 65 6.73 -15.43 16.56
N ASN A 66 5.59 -15.63 15.91
CA ASN A 66 4.57 -16.55 16.39
C ASN A 66 4.50 -17.78 15.48
N ASP A 67 5.04 -18.90 15.94
CA ASP A 67 5.10 -20.17 15.20
C ASP A 67 3.72 -20.82 14.97
N GLN A 68 2.67 -20.35 15.64
CA GLN A 68 1.29 -20.80 15.41
C GLN A 68 0.70 -20.23 14.13
N ILE A 69 1.25 -19.14 13.57
CA ILE A 69 0.75 -18.54 12.32
C ILE A 69 1.20 -19.40 11.14
N LYS A 70 0.23 -19.99 10.45
CA LYS A 70 0.44 -20.87 9.29
C LYS A 70 0.05 -20.22 7.95
N ALA A 71 -0.72 -19.15 7.98
CA ALA A 71 -1.11 -18.37 6.80
C ALA A 71 -1.41 -16.91 7.19
N MET A 72 -1.39 -16.01 6.22
CA MET A 72 -1.73 -14.61 6.43
C MET A 72 -2.71 -14.09 5.38
N VAL A 73 -3.64 -13.25 5.83
CA VAL A 73 -4.51 -12.46 4.96
C VAL A 73 -4.13 -11.00 5.12
N VAL A 74 -3.77 -10.35 4.01
CA VAL A 74 -3.55 -8.91 3.95
C VAL A 74 -4.82 -8.26 3.41
N ARG A 75 -5.57 -7.61 4.28
CA ARG A 75 -6.78 -6.88 3.90
C ARG A 75 -6.40 -5.48 3.46
N VAL A 76 -6.54 -5.19 2.16
CA VAL A 76 -6.13 -3.91 1.56
C VAL A 76 -7.36 -3.08 1.20
N ASN A 77 -7.51 -1.91 1.83
CA ASN A 77 -8.52 -0.91 1.47
C ASN A 77 -7.90 0.49 1.55
N THR A 78 -7.12 0.84 0.54
CA THR A 78 -6.29 2.04 0.47
C THR A 78 -6.23 2.62 -0.94
N PRO A 79 -6.22 3.95 -1.11
CA PRO A 79 -5.91 4.58 -2.39
C PRO A 79 -4.40 4.53 -2.72
N GLY A 80 -3.56 4.04 -1.80
CA GLY A 80 -2.12 4.13 -1.86
C GLY A 80 -1.58 5.28 -1.02
N GLY A 81 -0.39 5.79 -1.38
CA GLY A 81 0.26 6.87 -0.64
C GLY A 81 1.77 6.87 -0.81
N SER A 82 2.51 7.01 0.28
CA SER A 82 3.96 7.03 0.28
C SER A 82 4.56 5.77 -0.34
N VAL A 83 5.45 5.96 -1.30
CA VAL A 83 6.22 4.88 -1.93
C VAL A 83 7.13 4.21 -0.91
N PHE A 84 7.77 5.01 -0.06
CA PHE A 84 8.69 4.50 0.96
C PHE A 84 7.95 3.61 1.96
N ALA A 85 6.81 4.06 2.48
CA ALA A 85 5.99 3.27 3.39
C ALA A 85 5.43 2.01 2.73
N SER A 86 5.01 2.09 1.45
CA SER A 86 4.54 0.93 0.69
C SER A 86 5.64 -0.12 0.50
N GLU A 87 6.87 0.32 0.24
CA GLU A 87 8.01 -0.57 0.14
C GLU A 87 8.40 -1.18 1.48
N LEU A 88 8.35 -0.40 2.56
CA LEU A 88 8.61 -0.91 3.92
C LEU A 88 7.63 -2.03 4.31
N ILE A 89 6.35 -1.85 3.98
CA ILE A 89 5.32 -2.87 4.18
C ILE A 89 5.62 -4.11 3.32
N ARG A 90 5.94 -3.90 2.03
CA ARG A 90 6.27 -4.99 1.10
C ARG A 90 7.48 -5.79 1.57
N ASP A 91 8.55 -5.14 1.99
CA ASP A 91 9.74 -5.81 2.51
C ASP A 91 9.43 -6.67 3.74
N ALA A 92 8.57 -6.19 4.63
CA ALA A 92 8.12 -6.97 5.78
C ALA A 92 7.30 -8.20 5.34
N LEU A 93 6.44 -8.06 4.34
CA LEU A 93 5.68 -9.15 3.72
C LEU A 93 6.62 -10.19 3.08
N ILE A 94 7.64 -9.77 2.34
CA ILE A 94 8.61 -10.67 1.72
C ILE A 94 9.33 -11.52 2.78
N ARG A 95 9.73 -10.92 3.92
CA ARG A 95 10.31 -11.68 5.03
C ARG A 95 9.38 -12.79 5.57
N VAL A 96 8.06 -12.57 5.52
CA VAL A 96 7.08 -13.62 5.88
C VAL A 96 7.07 -14.74 4.82
N LYS A 97 7.09 -14.39 3.53
CA LYS A 97 7.14 -15.38 2.44
C LYS A 97 8.41 -16.23 2.49
N GLU A 98 9.55 -15.66 2.87
CA GLU A 98 10.82 -16.38 3.04
C GLU A 98 10.75 -17.49 4.10
N LYS A 99 9.80 -17.42 5.02
CA LYS A 99 9.47 -18.50 5.97
C LYS A 99 8.44 -19.51 5.44
N ASN A 100 8.08 -19.44 4.15
CA ASN A 100 7.07 -20.29 3.51
C ASN A 100 5.68 -20.18 4.15
N ILE A 101 5.34 -19.03 4.72
CA ILE A 101 3.99 -18.74 5.21
C ILE A 101 3.20 -18.16 4.02
N PRO A 102 2.14 -18.84 3.55
CA PRO A 102 1.32 -18.34 2.43
C PRO A 102 0.60 -17.05 2.80
N ILE A 103 0.60 -16.10 1.87
CA ILE A 103 0.00 -14.78 2.05
C ILE A 103 -1.00 -14.50 0.93
N VAL A 104 -2.21 -14.17 1.31
CA VAL A 104 -3.28 -13.82 0.39
C VAL A 104 -3.71 -12.37 0.60
N THR A 105 -3.85 -11.62 -0.48
CA THR A 105 -4.46 -10.29 -0.44
C THR A 105 -5.96 -10.39 -0.66
N SER A 106 -6.73 -9.73 0.19
CA SER A 106 -8.15 -9.47 0.02
C SER A 106 -8.39 -7.97 -0.12
N MET A 107 -8.76 -7.54 -1.30
CA MET A 107 -9.01 -6.13 -1.59
C MET A 107 -10.40 -5.70 -1.10
N GLY A 108 -10.49 -4.47 -0.58
CA GLY A 108 -11.73 -3.81 -0.24
C GLY A 108 -12.30 -3.02 -1.43
N GLY A 109 -12.97 -1.91 -1.15
CA GLY A 109 -13.51 -1.04 -2.19
C GLY A 109 -12.44 -0.37 -3.06
N VAL A 110 -11.27 -0.10 -2.48
CA VAL A 110 -10.11 0.47 -3.19
C VAL A 110 -8.83 -0.21 -2.74
N ALA A 111 -8.00 -0.67 -3.68
CA ALA A 111 -6.68 -1.21 -3.42
C ALA A 111 -5.74 -0.80 -4.58
N ALA A 112 -5.31 0.46 -4.57
CA ALA A 112 -4.68 1.10 -5.71
C ALA A 112 -3.29 1.67 -5.37
N SER A 113 -2.46 1.93 -6.40
CA SER A 113 -1.14 2.54 -6.26
C SER A 113 -0.27 1.82 -5.21
N GLY A 114 0.15 2.47 -4.12
CA GLY A 114 0.89 1.84 -3.03
C GLY A 114 0.19 0.62 -2.41
N GLY A 115 -1.14 0.55 -2.44
CA GLY A 115 -1.90 -0.64 -2.03
C GLY A 115 -1.71 -1.80 -2.99
N TYR A 116 -1.68 -1.53 -4.30
CA TYR A 116 -1.38 -2.53 -5.31
C TYR A 116 0.11 -2.93 -5.30
N TRP A 117 1.01 -2.00 -4.98
CA TRP A 117 2.44 -2.26 -4.75
C TRP A 117 2.66 -3.40 -3.74
N VAL A 118 1.93 -3.34 -2.62
CA VAL A 118 1.99 -4.41 -1.60
C VAL A 118 1.30 -5.67 -2.08
N ALA A 119 0.08 -5.54 -2.63
CA ALA A 119 -0.74 -6.67 -3.05
C ALA A 119 -0.07 -7.54 -4.13
N ALA A 120 0.60 -6.92 -5.10
CA ALA A 120 1.27 -7.63 -6.21
C ALA A 120 2.38 -8.58 -5.75
N SER A 121 2.84 -8.49 -4.49
CA SER A 121 3.86 -9.37 -3.92
C SER A 121 3.29 -10.55 -3.12
N THR A 122 1.98 -10.66 -2.99
CA THR A 122 1.32 -11.80 -2.31
C THR A 122 1.12 -12.99 -3.25
N ASP A 123 0.75 -14.14 -2.70
CA ASP A 123 0.63 -15.37 -3.49
C ASP A 123 -0.66 -15.40 -4.31
N ASN A 124 -1.76 -14.87 -3.76
CA ASN A 124 -3.03 -14.71 -4.45
C ASN A 124 -3.70 -13.39 -4.08
N ILE A 125 -4.42 -12.81 -5.03
CA ILE A 125 -5.13 -11.54 -4.89
C ILE A 125 -6.61 -11.74 -5.22
N PHE A 126 -7.46 -11.44 -4.25
CA PHE A 126 -8.92 -11.46 -4.37
C PHE A 126 -9.48 -10.04 -4.33
N ALA A 127 -10.46 -9.77 -5.18
CA ALA A 127 -11.16 -8.49 -5.21
C ALA A 127 -12.64 -8.69 -5.55
N GLU A 128 -13.49 -7.74 -5.18
CA GLU A 128 -14.89 -7.70 -5.66
C GLU A 128 -14.95 -7.13 -7.09
N ASP A 129 -16.03 -7.41 -7.82
CA ASP A 129 -16.22 -6.95 -9.20
C ASP A 129 -15.95 -5.45 -9.40
N LEU A 130 -16.38 -4.64 -8.44
CA LEU A 130 -16.30 -3.17 -8.48
C LEU A 130 -15.14 -2.60 -7.65
N THR A 131 -14.27 -3.42 -7.09
CA THR A 131 -13.05 -2.95 -6.43
C THR A 131 -12.23 -2.10 -7.38
N ILE A 132 -11.88 -0.89 -6.98
CA ILE A 132 -10.96 -0.03 -7.74
C ILE A 132 -9.53 -0.44 -7.40
N THR A 133 -8.76 -0.84 -8.42
CA THR A 133 -7.38 -1.30 -8.26
C THR A 133 -6.45 -0.82 -9.39
N GLY A 134 -5.23 -1.33 -9.45
CA GLY A 134 -4.22 -0.87 -10.40
C GLY A 134 -3.61 0.45 -9.95
N SER A 135 -3.83 1.54 -10.70
CA SER A 135 -3.14 2.82 -10.50
C SER A 135 -1.61 2.63 -10.41
N ILE A 136 -1.08 1.74 -11.28
CA ILE A 136 0.35 1.45 -11.36
C ILE A 136 1.03 2.65 -11.97
N GLY A 137 1.53 3.53 -11.10
CA GLY A 137 2.11 4.81 -11.51
C GLY A 137 2.70 5.56 -10.33
N VAL A 138 3.47 6.59 -10.64
CA VAL A 138 4.12 7.48 -9.67
C VAL A 138 3.84 8.92 -10.04
N ALA A 139 3.48 9.73 -9.06
CA ALA A 139 3.31 11.15 -9.22
C ALA A 139 4.11 11.92 -8.17
N SER A 140 4.65 13.07 -8.55
CA SER A 140 5.26 14.02 -7.64
C SER A 140 4.70 15.40 -7.91
N VAL A 141 4.47 16.16 -6.84
CA VAL A 141 3.96 17.53 -6.92
C VAL A 141 4.98 18.44 -6.26
N ILE A 142 5.44 19.44 -7.00
CA ILE A 142 6.30 20.51 -6.47
C ILE A 142 5.47 21.78 -6.39
N PHE A 143 5.24 22.25 -5.18
CA PHE A 143 4.51 23.50 -4.95
C PHE A 143 5.46 24.69 -5.10
N ASN A 144 5.01 25.76 -5.76
CA ASN A 144 5.73 27.02 -5.84
C ASN A 144 4.79 28.19 -5.52
N ALA A 145 5.17 29.03 -4.60
CA ALA A 145 4.42 30.21 -4.18
C ALA A 145 5.21 31.51 -4.36
N GLU A 146 6.28 31.52 -5.18
CA GLU A 146 7.15 32.68 -5.42
C GLU A 146 6.36 33.96 -5.70
N GLY A 147 5.37 33.87 -6.60
CA GLY A 147 4.55 35.03 -6.94
C GLY A 147 3.72 35.58 -5.78
N THR A 148 3.33 34.73 -4.83
CA THR A 148 2.62 35.15 -3.63
C THR A 148 3.55 35.80 -2.61
N PHE A 149 4.70 35.17 -2.36
CA PHE A 149 5.71 35.71 -1.44
C PHE A 149 6.23 37.07 -1.90
N ASN A 150 6.51 37.24 -3.20
CA ASN A 150 6.93 38.51 -3.77
C ASN A 150 5.88 39.62 -3.57
N LYS A 151 4.58 39.31 -3.71
CA LYS A 151 3.50 40.28 -3.52
C LYS A 151 3.37 40.79 -2.09
N ILE A 152 3.71 39.96 -1.12
CA ILE A 152 3.65 40.32 0.32
C ILE A 152 5.01 40.71 0.89
N GLY A 153 6.04 40.85 0.02
CA GLY A 153 7.36 41.31 0.44
C GLY A 153 8.16 40.30 1.27
N LEU A 154 7.79 39.02 1.24
CA LEU A 154 8.54 37.96 1.90
C LEU A 154 9.67 37.45 1.01
N ASN A 155 10.89 37.48 1.56
CA ASN A 155 12.07 36.92 0.92
C ASN A 155 12.68 35.84 1.83
N GLU A 156 13.21 34.80 1.19
CA GLU A 156 13.94 33.73 1.86
C GLU A 156 15.42 33.82 1.46
N ASP A 157 16.29 33.75 2.46
CA ASP A 157 17.75 33.72 2.26
C ASP A 157 18.39 32.69 3.19
N GLY A 158 19.64 32.30 2.86
CA GLY A 158 20.36 31.35 3.67
C GLY A 158 21.63 30.83 3.02
N VAL A 159 22.41 30.09 3.81
CA VAL A 159 23.68 29.47 3.40
C VAL A 159 23.48 27.99 3.15
N SER A 160 23.99 27.53 2.02
CA SER A 160 23.91 26.12 1.61
C SER A 160 25.28 25.44 1.66
N SER A 161 25.37 24.24 2.19
CA SER A 161 26.60 23.45 2.24
C SER A 161 26.89 22.69 0.94
N SER A 162 25.90 22.56 0.07
CA SER A 162 26.02 21.92 -1.24
C SER A 162 25.02 22.48 -2.25
N VAL A 163 25.30 22.28 -3.52
CA VAL A 163 24.41 22.68 -4.61
C VAL A 163 23.01 22.08 -4.47
N PHE A 164 22.92 20.82 -4.03
CA PHE A 164 21.64 20.14 -3.88
C PHE A 164 20.86 20.54 -2.60
N SER A 165 21.55 20.91 -1.53
CA SER A 165 20.85 21.39 -0.33
C SER A 165 20.19 22.75 -0.56
N ASP A 166 20.70 23.56 -1.49
CA ASP A 166 20.08 24.82 -1.88
C ASP A 166 18.85 24.63 -2.78
N THR A 167 18.79 23.55 -3.57
CA THR A 167 17.63 23.28 -4.44
C THR A 167 16.34 22.99 -3.67
N TYR A 168 16.43 22.47 -2.44
CA TYR A 168 15.27 22.23 -1.57
C TYR A 168 14.93 23.40 -0.65
N ARG A 169 15.87 24.36 -0.50
CA ARG A 169 15.63 25.58 0.23
C ARG A 169 14.77 26.51 -0.61
N GLY A 170 13.80 27.13 0.03
CA GLY A 170 12.93 28.08 -0.65
C GLY A 170 12.05 27.46 -1.73
N ILE A 171 11.78 26.16 -1.65
CA ILE A 171 10.91 25.47 -2.63
C ILE A 171 9.54 26.15 -2.79
N TYR A 172 9.09 26.85 -1.76
CA TYR A 172 7.85 27.61 -1.80
C TYR A 172 8.04 29.05 -2.24
N SER A 173 9.23 29.65 -2.02
CA SER A 173 9.54 31.06 -2.26
C SER A 173 10.32 31.32 -3.55
N LYS A 174 10.92 30.31 -4.15
CA LYS A 174 11.66 30.38 -5.41
C LYS A 174 11.14 29.37 -6.41
N ARG A 175 11.27 29.66 -7.71
CA ARG A 175 11.01 28.67 -8.75
C ARG A 175 11.92 27.47 -8.58
N PRO A 176 11.40 26.24 -8.79
CA PRO A 176 12.24 25.05 -8.79
C PRO A 176 13.38 25.19 -9.82
N ASP A 177 14.60 24.95 -9.36
CA ASP A 177 15.77 24.87 -10.22
C ASP A 177 15.64 23.72 -11.22
N GLU A 178 16.16 23.87 -12.43
CA GLU A 178 16.15 22.79 -13.45
C GLU A 178 16.84 21.51 -12.94
N ARG A 179 17.86 21.64 -12.10
CA ARG A 179 18.54 20.49 -11.47
C ARG A 179 17.59 19.71 -10.56
N LEU A 180 16.78 20.41 -9.77
CA LEU A 180 15.74 19.78 -8.93
C LEU A 180 14.69 19.09 -9.79
N ILE A 181 14.24 19.74 -10.85
CA ILE A 181 13.26 19.15 -11.77
C ILE A 181 13.82 17.89 -12.42
N ASN A 182 15.07 17.94 -12.89
CA ASN A 182 15.72 16.79 -13.51
C ASN A 182 15.99 15.65 -12.53
N LEU A 183 16.45 15.96 -11.32
CA LEU A 183 16.61 14.97 -10.26
C LEU A 183 15.27 14.28 -9.93
N ASN A 184 14.20 15.07 -9.79
CA ASN A 184 12.87 14.54 -9.52
C ASN A 184 12.36 13.63 -10.65
N LYS A 185 12.61 13.98 -11.91
CA LYS A 185 12.28 13.12 -13.07
C LYS A 185 13.00 11.77 -12.99
N ILE A 186 14.30 11.78 -12.66
CA ILE A 186 15.09 10.55 -12.51
C ILE A 186 14.54 9.69 -11.37
N ILE A 187 14.23 10.30 -10.23
CA ILE A 187 13.66 9.59 -9.07
C ILE A 187 12.32 8.97 -9.45
N ILE A 188 11.42 9.73 -10.07
CA ILE A 188 10.10 9.23 -10.49
C ILE A 188 10.25 8.07 -11.47
N GLN A 189 11.14 8.18 -12.46
CA GLN A 189 11.37 7.14 -13.45
C GLN A 189 11.87 5.86 -12.76
N ASN A 190 12.85 5.95 -11.87
CA ASN A 190 13.36 4.80 -11.14
C ASN A 190 12.30 4.12 -10.29
N ILE A 191 11.43 4.89 -9.63
CA ILE A 191 10.33 4.34 -8.83
C ILE A 191 9.29 3.68 -9.75
N TYR A 192 8.99 4.31 -10.89
CA TYR A 192 8.06 3.75 -11.87
C TYR A 192 8.57 2.42 -12.42
N ASP A 193 9.84 2.37 -12.83
CA ASP A 193 10.47 1.16 -13.35
C ASP A 193 10.48 0.04 -12.29
N LYS A 194 10.76 0.40 -11.02
CA LYS A 194 10.65 -0.55 -9.92
C LYS A 194 9.24 -1.09 -9.76
N PHE A 195 8.20 -0.23 -9.87
CA PHE A 195 6.81 -0.67 -9.77
C PHE A 195 6.42 -1.61 -10.92
N ILE A 196 6.81 -1.28 -12.15
CA ILE A 196 6.59 -2.14 -13.33
C ILE A 196 7.22 -3.52 -13.13
N ASN A 197 8.49 -3.56 -12.71
CA ASN A 197 9.21 -4.81 -12.46
C ASN A 197 8.54 -5.63 -11.35
N LEU A 198 8.18 -5.00 -10.24
CA LEU A 198 7.48 -5.65 -9.12
C LEU A 198 6.16 -6.30 -9.57
N VAL A 199 5.37 -5.61 -10.39
CA VAL A 199 4.10 -6.16 -10.91
C VAL A 199 4.39 -7.27 -11.92
N SER A 200 5.37 -7.08 -12.81
CA SER A 200 5.78 -8.09 -13.78
C SER A 200 6.17 -9.41 -13.09
N GLU A 201 7.02 -9.32 -12.07
CA GLU A 201 7.46 -10.47 -11.28
C GLU A 201 6.32 -11.10 -10.46
N GLY A 202 5.57 -10.28 -9.72
CA GLY A 202 4.52 -10.75 -8.82
C GLY A 202 3.31 -11.34 -9.55
N ARG A 203 3.04 -10.89 -10.78
CA ARG A 203 1.90 -11.34 -11.59
C ARG A 203 2.28 -12.22 -12.76
N ASN A 204 3.57 -12.46 -12.97
CA ASN A 204 4.10 -13.20 -14.13
C ASN A 204 3.58 -12.64 -15.48
N ILE A 205 3.58 -11.33 -15.62
CA ILE A 205 3.17 -10.58 -16.81
C ILE A 205 4.43 -9.92 -17.40
N SER A 206 4.53 -9.87 -18.74
CA SER A 206 5.66 -9.18 -19.37
C SER A 206 5.72 -7.71 -19.00
N ILE A 207 6.95 -7.15 -18.89
CA ILE A 207 7.15 -5.71 -18.61
C ILE A 207 6.40 -4.85 -19.65
N GLU A 208 6.38 -5.28 -20.92
CA GLU A 208 5.66 -4.58 -22.00
C GLU A 208 4.16 -4.53 -21.73
N ASP A 209 3.56 -5.65 -21.33
CA ASP A 209 2.12 -5.71 -21.06
C ASP A 209 1.75 -4.98 -19.76
N VAL A 210 2.59 -5.06 -18.72
CA VAL A 210 2.41 -4.22 -17.52
C VAL A 210 2.43 -2.74 -17.89
N ASN A 211 3.34 -2.29 -18.77
CA ASN A 211 3.40 -0.90 -19.22
C ASN A 211 2.13 -0.44 -19.98
N LYS A 212 1.44 -1.35 -20.67
CA LYS A 212 0.15 -1.05 -21.32
C LYS A 212 -0.96 -0.83 -20.31
N LEU A 213 -0.91 -1.53 -19.16
CA LEU A 213 -1.91 -1.49 -18.08
C LEU A 213 -1.60 -0.45 -17.00
N ALA A 214 -0.39 0.10 -17.00
CA ALA A 214 0.15 1.04 -16.02
C ALA A 214 -0.16 2.50 -16.35
N LYS A 215 0.80 3.40 -16.14
CA LYS A 215 0.70 4.86 -16.34
C LYS A 215 -0.37 5.52 -15.48
N GLY A 216 -0.61 4.96 -14.29
CA GLY A 216 -1.62 5.46 -13.36
C GLY A 216 -3.05 5.10 -13.73
N GLN A 217 -3.29 4.24 -14.71
CA GLN A 217 -4.63 3.77 -15.04
C GLN A 217 -5.21 2.95 -13.90
N VAL A 218 -6.50 3.15 -13.66
CA VAL A 218 -7.28 2.41 -12.66
C VAL A 218 -8.20 1.42 -13.34
N TRP A 219 -8.41 0.29 -12.70
CA TRP A 219 -9.21 -0.81 -13.20
C TRP A 219 -10.23 -1.22 -12.15
N ILE A 220 -11.42 -1.65 -12.56
CA ILE A 220 -12.33 -2.36 -11.66
C ILE A 220 -11.90 -3.83 -11.56
N GLY A 221 -12.25 -4.49 -10.45
CA GLY A 221 -11.85 -5.88 -10.19
C GLY A 221 -12.14 -6.82 -11.35
N LYS A 222 -13.35 -6.71 -11.94
CA LYS A 222 -13.73 -7.49 -13.11
C LYS A 222 -12.79 -7.36 -14.32
N ASP A 223 -12.25 -6.16 -14.56
CA ASP A 223 -11.31 -5.94 -15.66
C ASP A 223 -9.89 -6.29 -15.23
N ALA A 224 -9.51 -6.02 -13.97
CA ALA A 224 -8.24 -6.43 -13.40
C ALA A 224 -8.02 -7.96 -13.49
N LEU A 225 -9.08 -8.75 -13.32
CA LEU A 225 -9.03 -10.20 -13.52
C LEU A 225 -8.67 -10.58 -14.97
N LYS A 226 -9.28 -9.93 -15.97
CA LYS A 226 -8.97 -10.18 -17.38
C LYS A 226 -7.52 -9.88 -17.75
N PHE A 227 -6.91 -8.96 -17.04
CA PHE A 227 -5.52 -8.54 -17.25
C PHE A 227 -4.53 -9.27 -16.33
N ASN A 228 -4.97 -10.29 -15.60
CA ASN A 228 -4.16 -11.01 -14.61
C ASN A 228 -3.57 -10.13 -13.50
N LEU A 229 -4.16 -8.96 -13.25
CA LEU A 229 -3.77 -8.09 -12.14
C LEU A 229 -4.28 -8.62 -10.78
N ILE A 230 -5.33 -9.45 -10.81
CA ILE A 230 -5.82 -10.22 -9.66
C ILE A 230 -6.06 -11.67 -10.07
N ASP A 231 -6.24 -12.56 -9.10
CA ASP A 231 -6.40 -13.99 -9.36
C ASP A 231 -7.86 -14.42 -9.40
N GLU A 232 -8.71 -13.80 -8.56
CA GLU A 232 -10.10 -14.25 -8.43
C GLU A 232 -11.02 -13.13 -7.96
N ILE A 233 -12.28 -13.20 -8.38
CA ILE A 233 -13.36 -12.40 -7.83
C ILE A 233 -13.89 -13.11 -6.59
N GLY A 234 -13.85 -12.43 -5.43
CA GLY A 234 -14.31 -13.02 -4.18
C GLY A 234 -14.25 -12.08 -2.99
N SER A 235 -15.00 -12.44 -1.96
CA SER A 235 -15.01 -11.72 -0.67
C SER A 235 -14.00 -12.29 0.33
N VAL A 236 -13.78 -11.58 1.43
CA VAL A 236 -12.93 -12.05 2.56
C VAL A 236 -13.42 -13.40 3.10
N SER A 237 -14.73 -13.63 3.13
CA SER A 237 -15.31 -14.89 3.59
C SER A 237 -14.89 -16.07 2.71
N TYR A 238 -14.86 -15.86 1.38
CA TYR A 238 -14.38 -16.86 0.45
C TYR A 238 -12.87 -17.12 0.62
N THR A 239 -12.08 -16.06 0.81
CA THR A 239 -10.64 -16.17 1.05
C THR A 239 -10.32 -17.05 2.26
N HIS A 240 -11.08 -16.93 3.36
CA HIS A 240 -10.89 -17.78 4.54
C HIS A 240 -11.22 -19.27 4.29
N LEU A 241 -12.19 -19.54 3.41
CA LEU A 241 -12.60 -20.93 3.09
C LEU A 241 -11.60 -21.65 2.19
N THR A 242 -10.83 -20.92 1.39
CA THR A 242 -9.90 -21.50 0.42
C THR A 242 -8.48 -21.65 0.90
N LEU A 243 -8.13 -21.11 2.08
CA LEU A 243 -6.80 -21.29 2.65
C LEU A 243 -6.55 -22.76 3.04
N PRO A 244 -5.31 -23.27 2.86
CA PRO A 244 -4.98 -24.69 3.13
C PRO A 244 -5.30 -25.16 4.54
N THR A 245 -5.39 -24.23 5.50
CA THR A 245 -5.67 -24.52 6.91
C THR A 245 -7.10 -24.99 7.16
N ASN A 246 -8.02 -24.87 6.19
CA ASN A 246 -9.41 -25.34 6.29
C ASN A 246 -9.66 -26.69 5.62
N ARG A 247 -8.64 -27.41 5.21
CA ARG A 247 -8.75 -28.73 4.60
C ARG A 247 -8.53 -29.86 5.59
N GLU A 248 -9.13 -29.79 6.75
CA GLU A 248 -9.34 -30.99 7.56
C GLU A 248 -10.54 -30.77 8.48
N VAL A 249 -11.70 -31.15 8.03
CA VAL A 249 -12.73 -31.84 8.82
C VAL A 249 -13.38 -32.85 7.91
#